data_9cde56670cbfe206c6ce68943f7b2a2a
#
_entry.id   9cde56670cbfe206c6ce68943f7b2a2a
#
_cell.length_a   1.000
_cell.length_b   1.000
_cell.length_c   1.000
_cell.angle_alpha   90.00
_cell.angle_beta   90.00
_cell.angle_gamma   90.00
#
_symmetry.space_group_name_H-M   'P 1'
#
loop_
_entity.id
_entity.type
_entity.pdbx_description
1 polymer ?
#
loop_
_entity_poly.entity_id
_entity_poly.type
_entity_poly.pdbx_seq_one_letter_code
_entity_poly.pdbx_strand_id
1 'polypeptide(L)'
;PDGDTIGRFRHILEQNQLGEAFFTNVVESLQKCNLMLKKGTIVDSTLIAAPSSTKNKEKQRDPEAHSVKKGNQWYFGYKEHIGVDADSGYLGAEKKDDAVLVNNEGKPIRYQINKRPSQLKKASGEKFELLKAIEHAKSSIRSKVEHVFCVIKRIFHFCKTRFRGREKLHQHCCTLFALANLYLARNRMKVA
;
A
#
# COMPACT_ATOMS: atom_id res chain seq x y z
N PRO A 1 25.35 -10.47 -11.84
CA PRO A 1 24.89 -11.64 -11.10
C PRO A 1 23.90 -12.41 -11.94
N ASP A 2 24.01 -13.75 -11.96
CA ASP A 2 23.06 -14.63 -12.60
C ASP A 2 21.77 -14.80 -11.78
N GLY A 3 20.77 -15.48 -12.36
CA GLY A 3 19.48 -15.68 -11.70
C GLY A 3 19.58 -16.47 -10.39
N ASP A 4 20.54 -17.39 -10.30
CA ASP A 4 20.76 -18.20 -9.11
C ASP A 4 21.34 -17.39 -7.96
N THR A 5 22.29 -16.50 -8.25
CA THR A 5 22.87 -15.57 -7.27
C THR A 5 21.79 -14.65 -6.69
N ILE A 6 20.92 -14.09 -7.54
CA ILE A 6 19.80 -13.26 -7.12
C ILE A 6 18.82 -14.09 -6.27
N GLY A 7 18.53 -15.33 -6.68
CA GLY A 7 17.68 -16.25 -5.93
C GLY A 7 18.23 -16.56 -4.53
N ARG A 8 19.52 -16.89 -4.41
CA ARG A 8 20.20 -17.14 -3.13
C ARG A 8 20.16 -15.91 -2.22
N PHE A 9 20.48 -14.73 -2.77
CA PHE A 9 20.40 -13.48 -2.00
C PHE A 9 19.00 -13.22 -1.45
N ARG A 10 17.97 -13.42 -2.29
CA ARG A 10 16.59 -13.31 -1.82
C ARG A 10 16.28 -14.28 -0.68
N HIS A 11 16.71 -15.54 -0.76
CA HIS A 11 16.51 -16.51 0.31
C HIS A 11 17.17 -16.08 1.63
N ILE A 12 18.36 -15.46 1.56
CA ILE A 12 19.03 -14.90 2.75
C ILE A 12 18.16 -13.79 3.37
N LEU A 13 17.60 -12.90 2.56
CA LEU A 13 16.71 -11.83 3.04
C LEU A 13 15.44 -12.40 3.70
N GLU A 14 14.83 -13.41 3.08
CA GLU A 14 13.62 -14.07 3.57
C GLU A 14 13.89 -14.81 4.90
N GLN A 15 14.94 -15.64 4.97
CA GLN A 15 15.27 -16.44 6.15
C GLN A 15 15.62 -15.61 7.38
N ASN A 16 16.20 -14.45 7.19
CA ASN A 16 16.60 -13.54 8.26
C ASN A 16 15.64 -12.38 8.47
N GLN A 17 14.47 -12.38 7.83
CA GLN A 17 13.44 -11.32 7.89
C GLN A 17 14.00 -9.91 7.62
N LEU A 18 15.03 -9.81 6.79
CA LEU A 18 15.73 -8.56 6.51
C LEU A 18 14.91 -7.58 5.67
N GLY A 19 13.82 -8.03 5.02
CA GLY A 19 12.93 -7.16 4.27
C GLY A 19 12.27 -6.11 5.16
N GLU A 20 11.73 -6.51 6.31
CA GLU A 20 11.14 -5.58 7.29
C GLU A 20 12.18 -4.65 7.91
N ALA A 21 13.33 -5.20 8.32
CA ALA A 21 14.42 -4.40 8.87
C ALA A 21 14.90 -3.35 7.87
N PHE A 22 15.04 -3.72 6.59
CA PHE A 22 15.41 -2.80 5.53
C PHE A 22 14.35 -1.70 5.32
N PHE A 23 13.07 -2.08 5.30
CA PHE A 23 11.97 -1.12 5.19
C PHE A 23 11.98 -0.12 6.35
N THR A 24 12.09 -0.59 7.58
CA THR A 24 12.14 0.25 8.79
C THR A 24 13.32 1.21 8.75
N ASN A 25 14.52 0.73 8.44
CA ASN A 25 15.73 1.56 8.33
C ASN A 25 15.60 2.66 7.27
N VAL A 26 15.02 2.35 6.10
CA VAL A 26 14.78 3.34 5.05
C VAL A 26 13.78 4.40 5.51
N VAL A 27 12.66 3.99 6.13
CA VAL A 27 11.65 4.92 6.66
C VAL A 27 12.26 5.84 7.71
N GLU A 28 12.98 5.32 8.68
CA GLU A 28 13.66 6.12 9.72
C GLU A 28 14.68 7.11 9.12
N SER A 29 15.46 6.65 8.14
CA SER A 29 16.45 7.50 7.46
C SER A 29 15.77 8.66 6.73
N LEU A 30 14.67 8.40 6.01
CA LEU A 30 13.91 9.44 5.33
C LEU A 30 13.21 10.40 6.30
N GLN A 31 12.76 9.92 7.46
CA GLN A 31 12.20 10.75 8.53
C GLN A 31 13.28 11.69 9.14
N LYS A 32 14.48 11.16 9.43
CA LYS A 32 15.62 11.96 9.92
C LYS A 32 16.01 13.06 8.94
N CYS A 33 15.93 12.78 7.65
CA CYS A 33 16.18 13.76 6.59
C CYS A 33 15.00 14.71 6.30
N ASN A 34 13.90 14.65 7.05
CA ASN A 34 12.65 15.40 6.82
C ASN A 34 12.07 15.22 5.40
N LEU A 35 12.31 14.06 4.77
CA LEU A 35 11.80 13.73 3.45
C LEU A 35 10.44 13.03 3.49
N MET A 36 9.92 12.73 4.68
CA MET A 36 8.58 12.18 4.90
C MET A 36 7.66 13.22 5.53
N LEU A 37 6.39 13.21 5.13
CA LEU A 37 5.36 14.02 5.74
C LEU A 37 4.98 13.42 7.10
N LYS A 38 4.88 14.25 8.14
CA LYS A 38 4.59 13.80 9.52
C LYS A 38 3.09 13.90 9.89
N LYS A 39 2.21 14.19 8.92
CA LYS A 39 0.78 14.47 9.19
C LYS A 39 -0.11 13.54 8.36
N GLY A 40 -0.88 12.72 9.07
CA GLY A 40 -1.90 11.86 8.50
C GLY A 40 -1.37 10.61 7.78
N THR A 41 -2.23 9.61 7.62
CA THR A 41 -1.92 8.37 6.90
C THR A 41 -3.05 8.02 5.96
N ILE A 42 -2.74 7.85 4.68
CA ILE A 42 -3.66 7.27 3.70
C ILE A 42 -3.44 5.77 3.70
N VAL A 43 -4.50 5.01 3.96
CA VAL A 43 -4.48 3.55 3.79
C VAL A 43 -5.12 3.21 2.45
N ASP A 44 -4.42 2.48 1.62
CA ASP A 44 -4.97 1.95 0.37
C ASP A 44 -4.47 0.52 0.12
N SER A 45 -5.04 -0.14 -0.87
CA SER A 45 -4.69 -1.52 -1.17
C SER A 45 -4.55 -1.78 -2.66
N THR A 46 -3.67 -2.70 -2.97
CA THR A 46 -3.49 -3.18 -4.35
C THR A 46 -3.59 -4.69 -4.42
N LEU A 47 -4.00 -5.20 -5.57
CA LEU A 47 -4.02 -6.63 -5.85
C LEU A 47 -2.69 -7.03 -6.49
N ILE A 48 -2.07 -8.08 -5.96
CA ILE A 48 -0.90 -8.75 -6.52
C ILE A 48 -1.36 -10.13 -6.95
N ALA A 49 -1.33 -10.38 -8.26
CA ALA A 49 -1.77 -11.66 -8.80
C ALA A 49 -0.85 -12.80 -8.33
N ALA A 50 -1.44 -13.97 -8.04
CA ALA A 50 -0.72 -15.21 -7.77
C ALA A 50 -0.88 -16.19 -8.93
N PRO A 51 0.04 -17.17 -9.10
CA PRO A 51 -0.13 -18.22 -10.08
C PRO A 51 -1.41 -19.03 -9.84
N SER A 52 -2.30 -19.04 -10.83
CA SER A 52 -3.55 -19.81 -10.76
C SER A 52 -3.40 -21.26 -11.22
N SER A 53 -2.21 -21.62 -11.76
CA SER A 53 -1.94 -22.96 -12.28
C SER A 53 -1.83 -24.00 -11.16
N THR A 54 -2.39 -25.17 -11.41
CA THR A 54 -2.25 -26.36 -10.57
C THR A 54 -1.17 -27.33 -11.08
N LYS A 55 -0.36 -26.92 -12.09
CA LYS A 55 0.74 -27.73 -12.65
C LYS A 55 2.00 -27.66 -11.77
N ASN A 56 1.87 -28.03 -10.52
CA ASN A 56 2.97 -28.14 -9.54
C ASN A 56 2.95 -29.55 -8.92
N LYS A 57 3.97 -29.87 -8.12
CA LYS A 57 4.05 -31.18 -7.45
C LYS A 57 2.81 -31.52 -6.62
N GLU A 58 2.23 -30.53 -5.96
CA GLU A 58 1.07 -30.69 -5.07
C GLU A 58 -0.28 -30.59 -5.81
N LYS A 59 -0.27 -30.29 -7.12
CA LYS A 59 -1.48 -30.11 -7.96
C LYS A 59 -2.51 -29.14 -7.36
N GLN A 60 -2.07 -28.19 -6.54
CA GLN A 60 -2.92 -27.25 -5.83
C GLN A 60 -2.49 -25.81 -6.09
N ARG A 61 -3.45 -24.90 -6.03
CA ARG A 61 -3.17 -23.46 -5.98
C ARG A 61 -2.60 -23.11 -4.61
N ASP A 62 -2.06 -21.90 -4.50
CA ASP A 62 -1.62 -21.37 -3.20
C ASP A 62 -2.82 -21.25 -2.25
N PRO A 63 -2.83 -21.95 -1.10
CA PRO A 63 -3.96 -21.94 -0.17
C PRO A 63 -4.14 -20.61 0.56
N GLU A 64 -3.10 -19.79 0.65
CA GLU A 64 -3.16 -18.47 1.29
C GLU A 64 -3.60 -17.35 0.33
N ALA A 65 -3.66 -17.63 -0.97
CA ALA A 65 -4.16 -16.69 -1.97
C ALA A 65 -5.68 -16.86 -2.17
N HIS A 66 -6.36 -15.74 -2.39
CA HIS A 66 -7.82 -15.71 -2.50
C HIS A 66 -8.30 -15.12 -3.83
N SER A 67 -9.53 -15.48 -4.22
CA SER A 67 -10.17 -14.89 -5.38
C SER A 67 -10.93 -13.62 -4.97
N VAL A 68 -10.69 -12.52 -5.68
CA VAL A 68 -11.35 -11.21 -5.46
C VAL A 68 -11.95 -10.72 -6.76
N LYS A 69 -13.20 -10.26 -6.71
CA LYS A 69 -13.86 -9.60 -7.83
C LYS A 69 -13.61 -8.08 -7.79
N LYS A 70 -13.11 -7.53 -8.89
CA LYS A 70 -12.97 -6.08 -9.07
C LYS A 70 -13.68 -5.69 -10.37
N GLY A 71 -14.78 -4.94 -10.26
CA GLY A 71 -15.68 -4.73 -11.38
C GLY A 71 -16.27 -6.05 -11.85
N ASN A 72 -16.18 -6.34 -13.16
CA ASN A 72 -16.64 -7.61 -13.75
C ASN A 72 -15.56 -8.68 -13.87
N GLN A 73 -14.35 -8.43 -13.34
CA GLN A 73 -13.21 -9.32 -13.51
C GLN A 73 -12.81 -9.97 -12.19
N TRP A 74 -12.52 -11.27 -12.23
CA TRP A 74 -11.99 -12.03 -11.10
C TRP A 74 -10.48 -12.08 -11.13
N TYR A 75 -9.88 -11.89 -9.97
CA TYR A 75 -8.44 -11.96 -9.74
C TYR A 75 -8.15 -13.02 -8.67
N PHE A 76 -7.14 -13.84 -8.90
CA PHE A 76 -6.62 -14.75 -7.89
C PHE A 76 -5.26 -14.23 -7.42
N GLY A 77 -5.10 -14.02 -6.11
CA GLY A 77 -3.87 -13.47 -5.56
C GLY A 77 -4.04 -12.94 -4.14
N TYR A 78 -3.24 -11.94 -3.84
CA TYR A 78 -3.15 -11.32 -2.54
C TYR A 78 -3.57 -9.87 -2.61
N LYS A 79 -4.12 -9.37 -1.52
CA LYS A 79 -4.43 -7.95 -1.33
C LYS A 79 -3.43 -7.35 -0.38
N GLU A 80 -2.56 -6.52 -0.92
CA GLU A 80 -1.56 -5.79 -0.13
C GLU A 80 -2.13 -4.45 0.30
N HIS A 81 -2.03 -4.16 1.61
CA HIS A 81 -2.45 -2.91 2.21
C HIS A 81 -1.23 -2.10 2.61
N ILE A 82 -1.21 -0.83 2.26
CA ILE A 82 -0.14 0.09 2.65
C ILE A 82 -0.71 1.34 3.32
N GLY A 83 0.03 1.86 4.30
CA GLY A 83 -0.15 3.20 4.84
C GLY A 83 0.85 4.14 4.18
N VAL A 84 0.37 5.26 3.66
CA VAL A 84 1.19 6.34 3.10
C VAL A 84 0.86 7.63 3.82
N ASP A 85 1.87 8.43 4.14
CA ASP A 85 1.66 9.71 4.82
C ASP A 85 0.80 10.66 4.00
N ALA A 86 -0.46 10.82 4.39
CA ALA A 86 -1.40 11.91 4.04
C ALA A 86 -2.85 11.64 4.51
N ASP A 87 -3.70 12.65 4.47
CA ASP A 87 -4.98 12.76 5.20
C ASP A 87 -6.23 12.13 4.54
N SER A 88 -6.35 10.84 4.24
CA SER A 88 -7.68 10.26 3.99
C SER A 88 -7.77 8.73 4.07
N GLY A 89 -8.80 8.21 4.73
CA GLY A 89 -9.01 6.79 4.99
C GLY A 89 -10.16 6.13 4.21
N TYR A 90 -10.37 4.83 4.44
CA TYR A 90 -11.47 4.04 3.85
C TYR A 90 -12.83 4.41 4.42
N LEU A 91 -13.88 4.31 3.58
CA LEU A 91 -15.26 4.42 4.01
C LEU A 91 -15.59 3.35 5.06
N GLY A 92 -16.06 3.79 6.24
CA GLY A 92 -16.49 2.92 7.32
C GLY A 92 -15.35 2.37 8.19
N ALA A 93 -14.11 2.87 8.01
CA ALA A 93 -12.99 2.48 8.87
C ALA A 93 -13.27 2.80 10.34
N GLU A 94 -13.95 3.90 10.62
CA GLU A 94 -14.34 4.33 11.97
C GLU A 94 -15.41 3.46 12.64
N LYS A 95 -16.08 2.61 11.86
CA LYS A 95 -17.18 1.74 12.32
C LYS A 95 -16.75 0.32 12.61
N LYS A 96 -15.48 -0.01 12.44
CA LYS A 96 -14.94 -1.32 12.76
C LYS A 96 -14.72 -1.44 14.25
N ASP A 97 -14.98 -2.61 14.81
CA ASP A 97 -14.77 -2.91 16.24
C ASP A 97 -13.29 -2.78 16.66
N ASP A 98 -12.37 -2.93 15.70
CA ASP A 98 -10.93 -2.78 15.85
C ASP A 98 -10.39 -1.40 15.44
N ALA A 99 -11.27 -0.40 15.26
CA ALA A 99 -10.84 0.94 14.89
C ALA A 99 -9.99 1.58 15.98
N VAL A 100 -8.79 2.00 15.63
CA VAL A 100 -7.90 2.71 16.56
C VAL A 100 -8.41 4.14 16.73
N LEU A 101 -8.89 4.47 17.94
CA LEU A 101 -9.48 5.77 18.26
C LEU A 101 -8.46 6.80 18.73
N VAL A 102 -7.29 6.35 19.17
CA VAL A 102 -6.19 7.20 19.66
C VAL A 102 -4.87 6.76 19.02
N ASN A 103 -3.98 7.71 18.74
CA ASN A 103 -2.64 7.40 18.27
C ASN A 103 -1.70 6.99 19.42
N ASN A 104 -0.46 6.64 19.11
CA ASN A 104 0.57 6.25 20.10
C ASN A 104 0.90 7.35 21.12
N GLU A 105 0.50 8.60 20.84
CA GLU A 105 0.65 9.76 21.73
C GLU A 105 -0.62 10.05 22.56
N GLY A 106 -1.63 9.17 22.52
CA GLY A 106 -2.91 9.34 23.21
C GLY A 106 -3.85 10.38 22.58
N LYS A 107 -3.54 10.92 21.40
CA LYS A 107 -4.38 11.91 20.72
C LYS A 107 -5.47 11.21 19.89
N PRO A 108 -6.70 11.77 19.85
CA PRO A 108 -7.79 11.19 19.07
C PRO A 108 -7.47 11.21 17.57
N ILE A 109 -7.70 10.06 16.91
CA ILE A 109 -7.53 9.93 15.47
C ILE A 109 -8.78 10.47 14.78
N ARG A 110 -8.59 11.44 13.88
CA ARG A 110 -9.67 12.00 13.05
C ARG A 110 -9.68 11.29 11.69
N TYR A 111 -10.69 10.45 11.46
CA TYR A 111 -10.90 9.77 10.18
C TYR A 111 -11.43 10.76 9.12
N GLN A 112 -10.65 10.99 8.06
CA GLN A 112 -11.04 11.80 6.90
C GLN A 112 -11.56 10.88 5.79
N ILE A 113 -12.87 10.58 5.80
CA ILE A 113 -13.49 9.62 4.91
C ILE A 113 -14.26 10.34 3.81
N ASN A 114 -14.11 9.89 2.56
CA ASN A 114 -14.86 10.43 1.42
C ASN A 114 -16.34 10.06 1.52
N LYS A 115 -17.21 11.03 1.29
CA LYS A 115 -18.66 10.79 1.25
C LYS A 115 -19.06 10.13 -0.07
N ARG A 116 -20.08 9.27 -0.02
CA ARG A 116 -20.67 8.70 -1.23
C ARG A 116 -21.37 9.78 -2.06
N PRO A 117 -21.38 9.71 -3.41
CA PRO A 117 -22.07 10.68 -4.26
C PRO A 117 -23.54 10.88 -3.89
N SER A 118 -24.23 9.83 -3.43
CA SER A 118 -25.61 9.90 -2.96
C SER A 118 -25.79 10.76 -1.71
N GLN A 119 -24.76 10.87 -0.87
CA GLN A 119 -24.80 11.72 0.33
C GLN A 119 -24.53 13.20 -0.03
N LEU A 120 -23.74 13.45 -1.06
CA LEU A 120 -23.48 14.79 -1.56
C LEU A 120 -24.72 15.40 -2.21
N LYS A 121 -25.50 14.60 -2.94
CA LYS A 121 -26.74 15.04 -3.59
C LYS A 121 -27.84 15.52 -2.62
N LYS A 122 -27.69 15.25 -1.32
CA LYS A 122 -28.63 15.75 -0.28
C LYS A 122 -28.40 17.21 0.10
N ALA A 123 -27.27 17.77 -0.31
CA ALA A 123 -26.97 19.19 -0.13
C ALA A 123 -27.32 19.98 -1.41
N SER A 124 -27.70 21.24 -1.28
CA SER A 124 -28.02 22.13 -2.40
C SER A 124 -27.29 23.48 -2.25
N GLY A 125 -27.15 24.20 -3.36
CA GLY A 125 -26.55 25.53 -3.40
C GLY A 125 -25.07 25.55 -3.03
N GLU A 126 -24.61 26.62 -2.42
CA GLU A 126 -23.20 26.82 -2.00
C GLU A 126 -22.65 25.69 -1.15
N LYS A 127 -23.48 25.11 -0.28
CA LYS A 127 -23.11 23.98 0.58
C LYS A 127 -22.73 22.74 -0.26
N PHE A 128 -23.40 22.49 -1.38
CA PHE A 128 -23.07 21.40 -2.28
C PHE A 128 -21.71 21.63 -2.95
N GLU A 129 -21.45 22.82 -3.47
CA GLU A 129 -20.18 23.16 -4.12
C GLU A 129 -19.01 23.10 -3.13
N LEU A 130 -19.19 23.58 -1.90
CA LEU A 130 -18.18 23.46 -0.85
C LEU A 130 -17.87 22.01 -0.49
N LEU A 131 -18.89 21.18 -0.30
CA LEU A 131 -18.72 19.75 -0.02
C LEU A 131 -18.02 19.03 -1.19
N LYS A 132 -18.38 19.36 -2.42
CA LYS A 132 -17.74 18.81 -3.62
C LYS A 132 -16.26 19.19 -3.71
N ALA A 133 -15.92 20.44 -3.41
CA ALA A 133 -14.53 20.91 -3.36
C ALA A 133 -13.73 20.18 -2.27
N ILE A 134 -14.28 19.97 -1.08
CA ILE A 134 -13.66 19.21 0.00
C ILE A 134 -13.42 17.74 -0.44
N GLU A 135 -14.40 17.09 -1.04
CA GLU A 135 -14.25 15.71 -1.50
C GLU A 135 -13.25 15.58 -2.65
N HIS A 136 -13.19 16.58 -3.54
CA HIS A 136 -12.18 16.65 -4.58
C HIS A 136 -10.77 16.80 -3.99
N ALA A 137 -10.59 17.67 -2.99
CA ALA A 137 -9.31 17.83 -2.29
C ALA A 137 -8.87 16.52 -1.62
N LYS A 138 -9.78 15.82 -0.91
CA LYS A 138 -9.50 14.50 -0.32
C LYS A 138 -9.09 13.47 -1.38
N SER A 139 -9.79 13.42 -2.52
CA SER A 139 -9.48 12.50 -3.62
C SER A 139 -8.12 12.81 -4.25
N SER A 140 -7.77 14.09 -4.41
CA SER A 140 -6.47 14.52 -4.90
C SER A 140 -5.33 14.10 -3.96
N ILE A 141 -5.52 14.23 -2.64
CA ILE A 141 -4.55 13.76 -1.66
C ILE A 141 -4.42 12.23 -1.75
N ARG A 142 -5.54 11.50 -1.81
CA ARG A 142 -5.55 10.04 -1.92
C ARG A 142 -4.84 9.53 -3.19
N SER A 143 -4.91 10.24 -4.29
CA SER A 143 -4.24 9.84 -5.54
C SER A 143 -2.70 9.72 -5.40
N LYS A 144 -2.11 10.34 -4.38
CA LYS A 144 -0.66 10.24 -4.10
C LYS A 144 -0.22 8.81 -3.76
N VAL A 145 -1.11 7.98 -3.18
CA VAL A 145 -0.83 6.56 -2.92
C VAL A 145 -0.63 5.79 -4.22
N GLU A 146 -1.34 6.18 -5.28
CA GLU A 146 -1.20 5.56 -6.59
C GLU A 146 0.21 5.70 -7.15
N HIS A 147 0.97 6.74 -6.74
CA HIS A 147 2.36 6.90 -7.14
C HIS A 147 3.24 5.77 -6.62
N VAL A 148 3.05 5.33 -5.37
CA VAL A 148 3.79 4.20 -4.80
C VAL A 148 3.46 2.92 -5.56
N PHE A 149 2.17 2.65 -5.81
CA PHE A 149 1.76 1.49 -6.61
C PHE A 149 2.23 1.56 -8.06
N CYS A 150 2.30 2.77 -8.63
CA CYS A 150 2.87 2.97 -9.96
C CYS A 150 4.35 2.57 -10.00
N VAL A 151 5.15 2.98 -9.01
CA VAL A 151 6.56 2.58 -8.91
C VAL A 151 6.68 1.06 -8.86
N ILE A 152 5.95 0.40 -7.96
CA ILE A 152 6.02 -1.04 -7.80
C ILE A 152 5.57 -1.80 -9.05
N LYS A 153 4.44 -1.41 -9.64
CA LYS A 153 3.84 -2.16 -10.74
C LYS A 153 4.41 -1.83 -12.11
N ARG A 154 4.75 -0.55 -12.38
CA ARG A 154 5.21 -0.11 -13.70
C ARG A 154 6.73 0.00 -13.79
N ILE A 155 7.40 0.46 -12.73
CA ILE A 155 8.85 0.66 -12.75
C ILE A 155 9.57 -0.61 -12.31
N PHE A 156 9.10 -1.26 -11.22
CA PHE A 156 9.68 -2.51 -10.75
C PHE A 156 9.02 -3.75 -11.36
N HIS A 157 7.98 -3.57 -12.20
CA HIS A 157 7.24 -4.61 -12.90
C HIS A 157 6.66 -5.71 -12.00
N PHE A 158 6.37 -5.41 -10.74
CA PHE A 158 5.82 -6.35 -9.78
C PHE A 158 4.29 -6.32 -9.78
N CYS A 159 3.67 -6.92 -10.79
CA CYS A 159 2.22 -7.10 -10.90
C CYS A 159 1.74 -8.47 -10.43
N LYS A 160 2.65 -9.46 -10.43
CA LYS A 160 2.35 -10.87 -10.14
C LYS A 160 3.46 -11.47 -9.30
N THR A 161 3.10 -12.13 -8.19
CA THR A 161 4.06 -12.88 -7.41
C THR A 161 4.42 -14.20 -8.09
N ARG A 162 5.66 -14.63 -7.89
CA ARG A 162 6.12 -15.99 -8.25
C ARG A 162 6.29 -16.87 -7.01
N PHE A 163 6.06 -16.30 -5.83
CA PHE A 163 6.22 -16.96 -4.55
C PHE A 163 4.89 -17.55 -4.11
N ARG A 164 4.95 -18.62 -3.32
CA ARG A 164 3.83 -19.20 -2.59
C ARG A 164 3.98 -18.85 -1.11
N GLY A 165 2.86 -18.51 -0.48
CA GLY A 165 2.78 -18.15 0.91
C GLY A 165 2.93 -16.65 1.17
N ARG A 166 2.17 -16.18 2.17
CA ARG A 166 2.10 -14.76 2.55
C ARG A 166 3.41 -14.23 3.09
N GLU A 167 4.12 -15.02 3.89
CA GLU A 167 5.36 -14.58 4.52
C GLU A 167 6.42 -14.17 3.50
N LYS A 168 6.68 -15.01 2.50
CA LYS A 168 7.63 -14.71 1.43
C LYS A 168 7.22 -13.49 0.62
N LEU A 169 5.92 -13.35 0.35
CA LEU A 169 5.39 -12.19 -0.33
C LEU A 169 5.58 -10.93 0.52
N HIS A 170 5.30 -11.00 1.82
CA HIS A 170 5.44 -9.88 2.74
C HIS A 170 6.88 -9.36 2.78
N GLN A 171 7.88 -10.22 3.00
CA GLN A 171 9.29 -9.85 3.00
C GLN A 171 9.72 -9.20 1.67
N HIS A 172 9.23 -9.73 0.56
CA HIS A 172 9.49 -9.14 -0.75
C HIS A 172 8.82 -7.78 -0.93
N CYS A 173 7.58 -7.62 -0.49
CA CYS A 173 6.86 -6.34 -0.52
C CYS A 173 7.55 -5.29 0.35
N CYS A 174 7.99 -5.62 1.55
CA CYS A 174 8.76 -4.71 2.40
C CYS A 174 9.99 -4.17 1.68
N THR A 175 10.76 -5.05 1.04
CA THR A 175 11.93 -4.66 0.23
C THR A 175 11.53 -3.73 -0.93
N LEU A 176 10.47 -4.07 -1.67
CA LEU A 176 10.00 -3.24 -2.79
C LEU A 176 9.49 -1.87 -2.34
N PHE A 177 8.76 -1.80 -1.21
CA PHE A 177 8.27 -0.54 -0.67
C PHE A 177 9.41 0.33 -0.13
N ALA A 178 10.45 -0.26 0.49
CA ALA A 178 11.65 0.46 0.86
C ALA A 178 12.33 1.11 -0.36
N LEU A 179 12.54 0.33 -1.41
CA LEU A 179 13.11 0.81 -2.67
C LEU A 179 12.22 1.86 -3.36
N ALA A 180 10.89 1.70 -3.29
CA ALA A 180 9.96 2.69 -3.83
C ALA A 180 10.04 4.02 -3.08
N ASN A 181 10.20 4.01 -1.76
CA ASN A 181 10.40 5.21 -0.96
C ASN A 181 11.69 5.93 -1.35
N LEU A 182 12.80 5.22 -1.50
CA LEU A 182 14.07 5.80 -1.98
C LEU A 182 13.95 6.34 -3.41
N TYR A 183 13.27 5.61 -4.29
CA TYR A 183 13.02 6.04 -5.67
C TYR A 183 12.23 7.34 -5.73
N LEU A 184 11.19 7.48 -4.93
CA LEU A 184 10.36 8.69 -4.85
C LEU A 184 11.11 9.87 -4.23
N ALA A 185 11.96 9.61 -3.23
CA ALA A 185 12.77 10.62 -2.55
C ALA A 185 14.01 11.06 -3.34
N ARG A 186 14.46 10.30 -4.36
CA ARG A 186 15.76 10.47 -5.04
C ARG A 186 16.06 11.89 -5.52
N ASN A 187 15.06 12.61 -6.03
CA ASN A 187 15.27 13.97 -6.54
C ASN A 187 15.47 14.99 -5.41
N ARG A 188 14.87 14.75 -4.26
CA ARG A 188 15.02 15.59 -3.07
C ARG A 188 16.35 15.31 -2.35
N MET A 189 16.81 14.06 -2.36
CA MET A 189 18.10 13.66 -1.80
C MET A 189 19.31 14.24 -2.57
N LYS A 190 19.14 14.61 -3.84
CA LYS A 190 20.21 15.22 -4.65
C LYS A 190 20.41 16.72 -4.36
N VAL A 191 19.49 17.35 -3.67
CA VAL A 191 19.48 18.80 -3.38
C VAL A 191 19.91 19.07 -1.94
N ALA A 192 19.99 18.04 -1.12
CA ALA A 192 20.47 18.08 0.27
C ALA A 192 21.95 17.66 0.33
#